data_06162758c64e0d2640c09192cfd6115f
#
_entry.id   06162758c64e0d2640c09192cfd6115f
#
_cell.length_a   1.000
_cell.length_b   1.000
_cell.length_c   1.000
_cell.angle_alpha   90.00
_cell.angle_beta   90.00
_cell.angle_gamma   90.00
#
_symmetry.space_group_name_H-M   'P 1'
#
loop_
_entity.id
_entity.type
_entity.pdbx_description
1 polymer ?
#
loop_
_entity_poly.entity_id
_entity_poly.type
_entity_poly.pdbx_seq_one_letter_code
_entity_poly.pdbx_strand_id
1 'polypeptide(L)'
;LQGYDVEIDIRFDDDTKQFFLGHDYSKYLVNWFWLHKHKEKLWIHCKNVEALYQFSFNPDDYNYFWHEEDSYTMTSKKYIWSYPGKKYNSKSIILMPELNLFEFINCGYIVMKHYDCFGICSDYVGKIK
;
A
#
# COMPACT_ATOMS: atom_id res chain seq x y z
N LEU A 1 10.15 -8.96 -9.14
CA LEU A 1 9.53 -7.63 -9.16
C LEU A 1 9.60 -7.11 -10.60
N GLN A 2 8.46 -7.03 -11.27
CA GLN A 2 8.33 -6.60 -12.69
C GLN A 2 8.44 -5.05 -12.84
N GLY A 3 9.20 -4.39 -11.97
CA GLY A 3 9.37 -2.93 -11.98
C GLY A 3 8.31 -2.13 -11.20
N TYR A 4 7.28 -2.78 -10.67
CA TYR A 4 6.25 -2.15 -9.84
C TYR A 4 6.69 -2.01 -8.39
N ASP A 5 6.11 -1.03 -7.70
CA ASP A 5 6.12 -0.97 -6.25
C ASP A 5 5.13 -1.99 -5.69
N VAL A 6 5.25 -2.32 -4.41
CA VAL A 6 4.43 -3.35 -3.78
C VAL A 6 3.89 -2.83 -2.45
N GLU A 7 2.57 -2.86 -2.28
CA GLU A 7 1.95 -2.69 -0.98
C GLU A 7 2.02 -3.99 -0.21
N ILE A 8 2.35 -3.90 1.08
CA ILE A 8 2.43 -5.05 1.99
C ILE A 8 1.69 -4.76 3.30
N ASP A 9 0.90 -5.73 3.74
CA ASP A 9 0.30 -5.74 5.07
C ASP A 9 1.27 -6.34 6.08
N ILE A 10 1.72 -5.55 7.07
CA ILE A 10 2.74 -5.97 8.03
C ILE A 10 2.26 -5.85 9.47
N ARG A 11 2.66 -6.82 10.28
CA ARG A 11 2.46 -6.87 11.72
C ARG A 11 3.79 -7.06 12.43
N PHE A 12 3.88 -6.55 13.65
CA PHE A 12 5.01 -6.80 14.54
C PHE A 12 4.53 -7.53 15.78
N ASP A 13 5.19 -8.62 16.11
CA ASP A 13 4.95 -9.36 17.34
C ASP A 13 5.93 -8.87 18.41
N ASP A 14 5.38 -8.25 19.46
CA ASP A 14 6.18 -7.63 20.50
C ASP A 14 6.82 -8.68 21.46
N ASP A 15 6.26 -9.86 21.54
CA ASP A 15 6.81 -10.96 22.36
C ASP A 15 8.04 -11.59 21.69
N THR A 16 7.92 -11.91 20.39
CA THR A 16 9.02 -12.54 19.63
C THR A 16 9.97 -11.52 18.98
N LYS A 17 9.60 -10.23 18.96
CA LYS A 17 10.33 -9.15 18.27
C LYS A 17 10.53 -9.42 16.78
N GLN A 18 9.52 -9.96 16.14
CA GLN A 18 9.55 -10.36 14.73
C GLN A 18 8.45 -9.68 13.92
N PHE A 19 8.76 -9.43 12.63
CA PHE A 19 7.78 -8.96 11.65
C PHE A 19 7.13 -10.13 10.91
N PHE A 20 5.84 -9.97 10.63
CA PHE A 20 5.06 -10.92 9.84
C PHE A 20 4.26 -10.18 8.78
N LEU A 21 4.14 -10.77 7.60
CA LEU A 21 3.18 -10.36 6.59
C LEU A 21 1.84 -11.04 6.82
N GLY A 22 0.75 -10.34 6.61
CA GLY A 22 -0.61 -10.88 6.68
C GLY A 22 -1.65 -9.81 6.99
N HIS A 23 -2.74 -9.83 6.21
CA HIS A 23 -3.84 -8.88 6.34
C HIS A 23 -4.60 -9.05 7.65
N ASP A 24 -5.13 -10.24 7.93
CA ASP A 24 -5.97 -10.51 9.10
C ASP A 24 -5.19 -11.05 10.30
N TYR A 25 -4.11 -11.78 10.03
CA TYR A 25 -3.25 -12.39 11.06
C TYR A 25 -1.81 -12.53 10.58
N SER A 26 -0.88 -12.72 11.51
CA SER A 26 0.53 -12.97 11.23
C SER A 26 0.70 -14.30 10.50
N LYS A 27 1.09 -14.26 9.23
CA LYS A 27 1.11 -15.43 8.36
C LYS A 27 2.52 -15.82 7.91
N TYR A 28 3.30 -14.87 7.43
CA TYR A 28 4.62 -15.12 6.88
C TYR A 28 5.66 -14.30 7.62
N LEU A 29 6.64 -14.98 8.19
CA LEU A 29 7.78 -14.31 8.83
C LEU A 29 8.58 -13.52 7.79
N VAL A 30 8.89 -12.27 8.10
CA VAL A 30 9.77 -11.43 7.29
C VAL A 30 10.83 -10.77 8.19
N ASN A 31 12.07 -10.76 7.75
CA ASN A 31 13.14 -10.14 8.53
C ASN A 31 13.40 -8.68 8.13
N TRP A 32 14.00 -7.93 9.04
CA TRP A 32 14.34 -6.52 8.84
C TRP A 32 15.28 -6.30 7.66
N PHE A 33 16.19 -7.22 7.40
CA PHE A 33 17.11 -7.13 6.27
C PHE A 33 16.38 -7.13 4.93
N TRP A 34 15.36 -7.99 4.77
CA TRP A 34 14.53 -8.03 3.57
C TRP A 34 13.75 -6.73 3.39
N LEU A 35 13.14 -6.22 4.47
CA LEU A 35 12.41 -4.95 4.45
C LEU A 35 13.34 -3.79 4.04
N HIS A 36 14.51 -3.71 4.64
CA HIS A 36 15.49 -2.67 4.33
C HIS A 36 16.00 -2.76 2.89
N LYS A 37 16.29 -3.94 2.40
CA LYS A 37 16.74 -4.18 1.03
C LYS A 37 15.73 -3.69 -0.02
N HIS A 38 14.44 -3.78 0.27
CA HIS A 38 13.36 -3.45 -0.67
C HIS A 38 12.63 -2.15 -0.33
N LYS A 39 13.08 -1.40 0.66
CA LYS A 39 12.39 -0.22 1.21
C LYS A 39 11.92 0.80 0.18
N GLU A 40 12.68 0.99 -0.90
CA GLU A 40 12.34 1.95 -1.97
C GLU A 40 11.13 1.52 -2.82
N LYS A 41 10.74 0.26 -2.74
CA LYS A 41 9.63 -0.33 -3.49
C LYS A 41 8.44 -0.72 -2.63
N LEU A 42 8.56 -0.57 -1.31
CA LEU A 42 7.53 -1.00 -0.37
C LEU A 42 6.63 0.16 0.06
N TRP A 43 5.34 -0.09 -0.01
CA TRP A 43 4.28 0.70 0.61
C TRP A 43 3.75 -0.12 1.77
N ILE A 44 4.08 0.29 3.00
CA ILE A 44 3.94 -0.54 4.18
C ILE A 44 2.68 -0.17 4.95
N HIS A 45 1.65 -1.01 4.82
CA HIS A 45 0.42 -0.91 5.58
C HIS A 45 0.60 -1.61 6.93
N CYS A 46 0.76 -0.83 8.00
CA CYS A 46 0.87 -1.36 9.36
C CYS A 46 -0.50 -1.85 9.83
N LYS A 47 -0.61 -3.13 10.17
CA LYS A 47 -1.86 -3.78 10.58
C LYS A 47 -2.01 -3.92 12.09
N ASN A 48 -0.99 -3.52 12.86
CA ASN A 48 -1.07 -3.35 14.30
C ASN A 48 -0.20 -2.17 14.75
N VAL A 49 -0.50 -1.64 15.93
CA VAL A 49 0.17 -0.44 16.47
C VAL A 49 1.64 -0.70 16.77
N GLU A 50 2.00 -1.94 17.06
CA GLU A 50 3.38 -2.36 17.29
C GLU A 50 4.22 -2.18 16.02
N ALA A 51 3.71 -2.59 14.87
CA ALA A 51 4.37 -2.36 13.58
C ALA A 51 4.50 -0.87 13.28
N LEU A 52 3.43 -0.10 13.45
CA LEU A 52 3.44 1.35 13.26
C LEU A 52 4.52 2.01 14.12
N TYR A 53 4.62 1.60 15.38
CA TYR A 53 5.63 2.10 16.31
C TYR A 53 7.06 1.76 15.85
N GLN A 54 7.29 0.54 15.38
CA GLN A 54 8.61 0.13 14.89
C GLN A 54 9.08 0.97 13.69
N PHE A 55 8.22 1.20 12.70
CA PHE A 55 8.57 2.03 11.54
C PHE A 55 8.75 3.51 11.88
N SER A 56 8.15 4.00 12.95
CA SER A 56 8.29 5.40 13.39
C SER A 56 9.72 5.80 13.77
N PHE A 57 10.58 4.84 14.07
CA PHE A 57 12.00 5.11 14.35
C PHE A 57 12.81 5.47 13.11
N ASN A 58 12.32 5.13 11.91
CA ASN A 58 12.99 5.38 10.64
C ASN A 58 12.03 5.99 9.62
N PRO A 59 11.43 7.16 9.92
CA PRO A 59 10.36 7.73 9.11
C PRO A 59 10.81 8.14 7.70
N ASP A 60 12.10 8.48 7.54
CA ASP A 60 12.64 8.90 6.26
C ASP A 60 13.03 7.71 5.36
N ASP A 61 13.25 6.54 5.95
CA ASP A 61 13.66 5.34 5.23
C ASP A 61 12.51 4.55 4.62
N TYR A 62 11.36 4.53 5.30
CA TYR A 62 10.22 3.69 4.91
C TYR A 62 8.99 4.53 4.57
N ASN A 63 8.24 4.09 3.58
CA ASN A 63 6.93 4.63 3.26
C ASN A 63 5.86 3.76 3.93
N TYR A 64 5.39 4.17 5.10
CA TYR A 64 4.47 3.41 5.93
C TYR A 64 3.23 4.22 6.31
N PHE A 65 2.16 3.54 6.66
CA PHE A 65 0.91 4.15 7.09
C PHE A 65 0.07 3.18 7.93
N TRP A 66 -0.86 3.75 8.68
CA TRP A 66 -1.94 3.06 9.36
C TRP A 66 -3.25 3.40 8.68
N HIS A 67 -4.10 2.41 8.41
CA HIS A 67 -5.43 2.62 7.87
C HIS A 67 -6.37 1.49 8.29
N GLU A 68 -7.62 1.83 8.66
CA GLU A 68 -8.69 0.87 8.97
C GLU A 68 -9.89 1.09 8.05
N GLU A 69 -10.84 1.95 8.44
CA GLU A 69 -12.10 2.16 7.72
C GLU A 69 -12.25 3.58 7.15
N ASP A 70 -11.25 4.42 7.31
CA ASP A 70 -11.30 5.80 6.86
C ASP A 70 -11.26 5.91 5.33
N SER A 71 -11.87 6.99 4.81
CA SER A 71 -11.82 7.28 3.37
C SER A 71 -10.42 7.61 2.87
N TYR A 72 -9.58 8.14 3.75
CA TYR A 72 -8.21 8.58 3.44
C TYR A 72 -7.26 8.31 4.60
N THR A 73 -6.01 8.06 4.25
CA THR A 73 -4.89 8.16 5.19
C THR A 73 -3.69 8.79 4.50
N MET A 74 -2.73 9.27 5.27
CA MET A 74 -1.49 9.83 4.72
C MET A 74 -0.33 8.90 5.06
N THR A 75 0.50 8.57 4.08
CA THR A 75 1.73 7.83 4.33
C THR A 75 2.80 8.73 4.97
N SER A 76 3.79 8.14 5.60
CA SER A 76 4.94 8.86 6.19
C SER A 76 5.71 9.72 5.16
N LYS A 77 5.67 9.33 3.89
CA LYS A 77 6.26 10.10 2.77
C LYS A 77 5.28 11.07 2.12
N LYS A 78 4.15 11.37 2.78
CA LYS A 78 3.17 12.40 2.40
C LYS A 78 2.37 12.11 1.13
N TYR A 79 2.12 10.84 0.83
CA TYR A 79 1.14 10.43 -0.18
C TYR A 79 -0.22 10.21 0.47
N ILE A 80 -1.29 10.48 -0.26
CA ILE A 80 -2.66 10.28 0.20
C ILE A 80 -3.15 8.92 -0.29
N TRP A 81 -3.41 8.02 0.62
CA TRP A 81 -3.99 6.70 0.34
C TRP A 81 -5.51 6.84 0.29
N SER A 82 -6.09 6.82 -0.92
CA SER A 82 -7.50 7.09 -1.15
C SER A 82 -8.29 5.81 -1.37
N TYR A 83 -9.29 5.57 -0.52
CA TYR A 83 -10.16 4.41 -0.58
C TYR A 83 -10.94 4.34 -1.91
N PRO A 84 -11.38 3.15 -2.36
CA PRO A 84 -12.11 2.99 -3.61
C PRO A 84 -13.33 3.92 -3.71
N GLY A 85 -13.48 4.60 -4.86
CA GLY A 85 -14.59 5.50 -5.13
C GLY A 85 -14.55 6.87 -4.43
N LYS A 86 -13.48 7.18 -3.70
CA LYS A 86 -13.31 8.48 -3.04
C LYS A 86 -12.64 9.49 -3.94
N LYS A 87 -12.84 10.79 -3.64
CA LYS A 87 -12.16 11.88 -4.36
C LYS A 87 -10.64 11.75 -4.21
N TYR A 88 -9.91 12.12 -5.23
CA TYR A 88 -8.45 12.08 -5.28
C TYR A 88 -7.88 13.33 -5.92
N ASN A 89 -6.58 13.52 -5.81
CA ASN A 89 -5.81 14.58 -6.44
C ASN A 89 -4.43 14.05 -6.87
N SER A 90 -3.58 14.93 -7.39
CA SER A 90 -2.24 14.59 -7.89
C SER A 90 -1.28 13.97 -6.85
N LYS A 91 -1.62 14.00 -5.57
CA LYS A 91 -0.86 13.35 -4.47
C LYS A 91 -1.45 12.01 -4.03
N SER A 92 -2.57 11.61 -4.63
CA SER A 92 -3.31 10.41 -4.23
C SER A 92 -2.80 9.14 -4.89
N ILE A 93 -2.83 8.07 -4.13
CA ILE A 93 -2.84 6.69 -4.64
C ILE A 93 -4.29 6.24 -4.68
N ILE A 94 -4.79 5.91 -5.85
CA ILE A 94 -6.14 5.38 -6.04
C ILE A 94 -6.11 3.86 -5.81
N LEU A 95 -6.92 3.38 -4.88
CA LEU A 95 -7.01 1.97 -4.58
C LEU A 95 -8.07 1.29 -5.45
N MET A 96 -7.71 0.12 -5.98
CA MET A 96 -8.60 -0.80 -6.67
C MET A 96 -9.59 -0.09 -7.60
N PRO A 97 -9.10 0.72 -8.57
CA PRO A 97 -9.98 1.44 -9.49
C PRO A 97 -10.90 0.50 -10.28
N GLU A 98 -10.50 -0.75 -10.46
CA GLU A 98 -11.30 -1.81 -11.09
C GLU A 98 -12.67 -2.03 -10.44
N LEU A 99 -12.82 -1.73 -9.15
CA LEU A 99 -14.10 -1.90 -8.44
C LEU A 99 -15.16 -0.88 -8.87
N ASN A 100 -14.74 0.24 -9.45
CA ASN A 100 -15.60 1.36 -9.84
C ASN A 100 -15.64 1.61 -11.35
N LEU A 101 -14.96 0.79 -12.15
CA LEU A 101 -14.83 0.98 -13.59
C LEU A 101 -15.57 -0.11 -14.36
N PHE A 102 -16.74 0.22 -14.88
CA PHE A 102 -17.51 -0.62 -15.79
C PHE A 102 -16.72 -1.05 -17.04
N GLU A 103 -15.84 -0.18 -17.51
CA GLU A 103 -15.01 -0.40 -18.69
C GLU A 103 -13.99 -1.53 -18.51
N PHE A 104 -13.49 -1.74 -17.29
CA PHE A 104 -12.59 -2.86 -17.00
C PHE A 104 -13.25 -4.22 -17.26
N ILE A 105 -14.52 -4.37 -16.88
CA ILE A 105 -15.27 -5.61 -17.03
C ILE A 105 -15.49 -5.94 -18.50
N ASN A 106 -15.66 -4.94 -19.34
CA ASN A 106 -16.02 -5.11 -20.74
C ASN A 106 -14.80 -5.26 -21.68
N CYS A 107 -13.67 -4.61 -21.41
CA CYS A 107 -12.51 -4.62 -22.30
C CYS A 107 -11.26 -5.29 -21.69
N GLY A 108 -11.28 -5.66 -20.42
CA GLY A 108 -10.15 -6.28 -19.71
C GLY A 108 -8.96 -5.35 -19.41
N TYR A 109 -9.15 -4.03 -19.58
CA TYR A 109 -8.12 -3.01 -19.31
C TYR A 109 -8.68 -1.85 -18.52
N ILE A 110 -7.85 -1.28 -17.65
CA ILE A 110 -8.14 -0.03 -16.95
C ILE A 110 -7.48 1.10 -17.73
N VAL A 111 -8.28 2.03 -18.26
CA VAL A 111 -7.76 3.19 -19.00
C VAL A 111 -7.60 4.36 -18.04
N MET A 112 -6.34 4.75 -17.79
CA MET A 112 -5.97 5.77 -16.81
C MET A 112 -5.68 7.16 -17.38
N LYS A 113 -5.93 7.38 -18.65
CA LYS A 113 -5.61 8.66 -19.35
C LYS A 113 -6.19 9.92 -18.73
N HIS A 114 -7.23 9.80 -17.92
CA HIS A 114 -7.97 10.94 -17.38
C HIS A 114 -7.88 11.07 -15.86
N TYR A 115 -6.97 10.32 -15.23
CA TYR A 115 -6.83 10.35 -13.78
C TYR A 115 -5.63 11.21 -13.38
N ASP A 116 -5.90 12.33 -12.74
CA ASP A 116 -4.87 13.17 -12.11
C ASP A 116 -4.57 12.63 -10.70
N CYS A 117 -3.71 11.63 -10.63
CA CYS A 117 -3.28 11.00 -9.39
C CYS A 117 -1.77 10.72 -9.43
N PHE A 118 -1.18 10.47 -8.26
CA PHE A 118 0.24 10.09 -8.18
C PHE A 118 0.46 8.64 -8.65
N GLY A 119 -0.43 7.75 -8.27
CA GLY A 119 -0.31 6.34 -8.60
C GLY A 119 -1.57 5.54 -8.30
N ILE A 120 -1.48 4.24 -8.53
CA ILE A 120 -2.60 3.31 -8.41
C ILE A 120 -2.12 2.06 -7.68
N CYS A 121 -2.94 1.59 -6.75
CA CYS A 121 -2.79 0.27 -6.12
C CYS A 121 -3.90 -0.66 -6.63
N SER A 122 -3.52 -1.73 -7.30
CA SER A 122 -4.45 -2.69 -7.91
C SER A 122 -3.80 -4.07 -8.02
N ASP A 123 -4.60 -5.12 -7.89
CA ASP A 123 -4.19 -6.50 -8.18
C ASP A 123 -3.96 -6.75 -9.68
N TYR A 124 -4.38 -5.79 -10.52
CA TYR A 124 -4.35 -5.89 -11.98
C TYR A 124 -3.40 -4.87 -12.64
N VAL A 125 -2.34 -4.44 -11.96
CA VAL A 125 -1.42 -3.40 -12.48
C VAL A 125 -0.91 -3.68 -13.90
N GLY A 126 -0.69 -4.93 -14.25
CA GLY A 126 -0.27 -5.31 -15.60
C GLY A 126 -1.33 -5.09 -16.70
N LYS A 127 -2.58 -4.79 -16.33
CA LYS A 127 -3.70 -4.48 -17.24
C LYS A 127 -4.07 -3.00 -17.25
N ILE A 128 -3.35 -2.17 -16.52
CA ILE A 128 -3.55 -0.72 -16.50
C ILE A 128 -2.81 -0.10 -17.68
N LYS A 129 -3.49 0.74 -18.46
CA LYS A 129 -2.96 1.45 -19.64
C LYS A 129 -3.14 2.96 -19.53
#